data_b9e8e41f73217c72d236a108afe12572
#
_entry.id   b9e8e41f73217c72d236a108afe12572
#
_cell.length_a   1.000
_cell.length_b   1.000
_cell.length_c   1.000
_cell.angle_alpha   90.00
_cell.angle_beta   90.00
_cell.angle_gamma   90.00
#
_symmetry.space_group_name_H-M   'P 1'
#
loop_
_entity.id
_entity.type
_entity.pdbx_description
1 polymer ?
#
loop_
_entity_poly.entity_id
_entity_poly.type
_entity_poly.pdbx_seq_one_letter_code
_entity_poly.pdbx_strand_id
1 'polypeptide(L)'
;MWQALHEELGELGFTVITIALDEDPEHVRPWIEAASPTHPSLIDTDWRFADLYNVVNVPTVVWLDEEGRIVRPNDSVYVTSDYLRVHGIEPEPHLARIRAWVRDGSGALDEDDARRLQPVPDDDHQLARAHFGLAQWLHRNGHGERAEAHFVRAGALAPQDFTIRRGSMPMRGIDAAGPAFRDMVTDWVGRGNPYYETLPDTTG
;
A
#
# COMPACT_ATOMS: atom_id res chain seq x y z
N MET A 1 13.78 -7.43 -6.86
CA MET A 1 13.88 -5.95 -6.87
C MET A 1 14.29 -5.43 -5.49
N TRP A 2 13.45 -5.47 -4.46
CA TRP A 2 13.72 -4.90 -3.13
C TRP A 2 14.93 -5.50 -2.43
N GLN A 3 15.08 -6.84 -2.47
CA GLN A 3 16.26 -7.53 -1.92
C GLN A 3 17.57 -7.00 -2.53
N ALA A 4 17.63 -6.88 -3.86
CA ALA A 4 18.82 -6.37 -4.53
C ALA A 4 19.13 -4.92 -4.15
N LEU A 5 18.11 -4.07 -4.00
CA LEU A 5 18.28 -2.68 -3.59
C LEU A 5 18.76 -2.58 -2.13
N HIS A 6 18.22 -3.42 -1.24
CA HIS A 6 18.66 -3.51 0.14
C HIS A 6 20.15 -3.93 0.25
N GLU A 7 20.55 -4.94 -0.53
CA GLU A 7 21.94 -5.39 -0.59
C GLU A 7 22.88 -4.33 -1.18
N GLU A 8 22.44 -3.63 -2.23
CA GLU A 8 23.23 -2.58 -2.89
C GLU A 8 23.49 -1.38 -1.96
N LEU A 9 22.51 -0.98 -1.16
CA LEU A 9 22.53 0.27 -0.41
C LEU A 9 22.70 0.11 1.11
N GLY A 10 22.70 -1.13 1.60
CA GLY A 10 22.72 -1.41 3.05
C GLY A 10 23.94 -0.86 3.77
N GLU A 11 25.12 -0.88 3.16
CA GLU A 11 26.36 -0.31 3.74
C GLU A 11 26.30 1.23 3.85
N LEU A 12 25.35 1.87 3.14
CA LEU A 12 25.09 3.31 3.22
C LEU A 12 24.04 3.67 4.29
N GLY A 13 23.60 2.69 5.11
CA GLY A 13 22.60 2.91 6.14
C GLY A 13 21.15 2.76 5.67
N PHE A 14 20.94 2.34 4.42
CA PHE A 14 19.60 2.15 3.87
C PHE A 14 19.01 0.79 4.27
N THR A 15 17.75 0.78 4.63
CA THR A 15 17.00 -0.45 4.90
C THR A 15 15.66 -0.46 4.18
N VAL A 16 15.36 -1.57 3.51
CA VAL A 16 14.01 -1.86 3.05
C VAL A 16 13.23 -2.53 4.18
N ILE A 17 11.99 -2.13 4.38
CA ILE A 17 11.02 -2.85 5.23
C ILE A 17 9.83 -3.16 4.35
N THR A 18 9.50 -4.44 4.18
CA THR A 18 8.30 -4.85 3.45
C THR A 18 7.18 -5.16 4.44
N ILE A 19 5.95 -4.76 4.10
CA ILE A 19 4.78 -4.99 4.94
C ILE A 19 3.67 -5.56 4.05
N ALA A 20 3.26 -6.78 4.35
CA ALA A 20 2.12 -7.41 3.69
C ALA A 20 0.84 -7.09 4.48
N LEU A 21 -0.22 -6.76 3.76
CA LEU A 21 -1.56 -6.58 4.35
C LEU A 21 -2.35 -7.87 4.13
N ASP A 22 -2.52 -8.66 5.16
CA ASP A 22 -3.32 -9.89 5.12
C ASP A 22 -3.87 -10.22 6.52
N GLU A 23 -5.11 -10.66 6.59
CA GLU A 23 -5.77 -11.01 7.85
C GLU A 23 -5.18 -12.26 8.52
N ASP A 24 -4.64 -13.17 7.71
CA ASP A 24 -4.05 -14.43 8.17
C ASP A 24 -2.55 -14.49 7.82
N PRO A 25 -1.67 -14.45 8.84
CA PRO A 25 -0.24 -14.56 8.62
C PRO A 25 0.18 -15.83 7.87
N GLU A 26 -0.59 -16.91 8.00
CA GLU A 26 -0.27 -18.19 7.38
C GLU A 26 -0.45 -18.16 5.85
N HIS A 27 -1.25 -17.22 5.31
CA HIS A 27 -1.31 -16.99 3.87
C HIS A 27 -0.03 -16.36 3.32
N VAL A 28 0.62 -15.50 4.09
CA VAL A 28 1.77 -14.69 3.66
C VAL A 28 3.10 -15.37 3.97
N ARG A 29 3.20 -16.02 5.13
CA ARG A 29 4.44 -16.63 5.64
C ARG A 29 5.17 -17.51 4.61
N PRO A 30 4.50 -18.42 3.86
CA PRO A 30 5.17 -19.25 2.86
C PRO A 30 5.85 -18.45 1.75
N TRP A 31 5.28 -17.31 1.37
CA TRP A 31 5.84 -16.43 0.34
C TRP A 31 7.08 -15.68 0.85
N ILE A 32 7.05 -15.21 2.10
CA ILE A 32 8.21 -14.58 2.74
C ILE A 32 9.35 -15.59 2.89
N GLU A 33 9.05 -16.79 3.39
CA GLU A 33 10.04 -17.86 3.56
C GLU A 33 10.67 -18.29 2.23
N ALA A 34 9.85 -18.45 1.19
CA ALA A 34 10.35 -18.79 -0.16
C ALA A 34 11.22 -17.69 -0.76
N ALA A 35 10.91 -16.43 -0.51
CA ALA A 35 11.70 -15.28 -0.96
C ALA A 35 12.98 -15.10 -0.15
N SER A 36 13.03 -15.62 1.08
CA SER A 36 14.18 -15.55 2.00
C SER A 36 14.82 -14.16 2.09
N PRO A 37 14.07 -13.08 2.32
CA PRO A 37 14.62 -11.73 2.35
C PRO A 37 15.58 -11.55 3.54
N THR A 38 16.63 -10.74 3.35
CA THR A 38 17.54 -10.34 4.44
C THR A 38 17.12 -9.04 5.11
N HIS A 39 16.14 -8.34 4.54
CA HIS A 39 15.50 -7.17 5.13
C HIS A 39 14.28 -7.56 5.98
N PRO A 40 13.84 -6.71 6.92
CA PRO A 40 12.63 -6.93 7.69
C PRO A 40 11.40 -7.10 6.79
N SER A 41 10.63 -8.17 7.02
CA SER A 41 9.37 -8.46 6.34
C SER A 41 8.29 -8.68 7.38
N LEU A 42 7.33 -7.77 7.42
CA LEU A 42 6.28 -7.69 8.41
C LEU A 42 4.94 -8.10 7.79
N ILE A 43 4.00 -8.52 8.64
CA ILE A 43 2.62 -8.81 8.24
C ILE A 43 1.71 -7.94 9.11
N ASP A 44 0.93 -7.08 8.47
CA ASP A 44 -0.04 -6.20 9.12
C ASP A 44 -1.43 -6.82 9.03
N THR A 45 -1.81 -7.53 10.09
CA THR A 45 -3.09 -8.25 10.15
C THR A 45 -4.27 -7.35 10.51
N ASP A 46 -4.00 -6.18 11.05
CA ASP A 46 -5.01 -5.24 11.54
C ASP A 46 -5.11 -3.97 10.69
N TRP A 47 -4.41 -3.91 9.56
CA TRP A 47 -4.32 -2.71 8.68
C TRP A 47 -3.80 -1.46 9.39
N ARG A 48 -3.05 -1.65 10.48
CA ARG A 48 -2.54 -0.55 11.31
C ARG A 48 -1.54 0.32 10.56
N PHE A 49 -0.65 -0.29 9.76
CA PHE A 49 0.27 0.44 8.91
C PHE A 49 -0.49 1.22 7.82
N ALA A 50 -1.47 0.55 7.19
CA ALA A 50 -2.30 1.18 6.18
C ALA A 50 -3.04 2.42 6.74
N ASP A 51 -3.57 2.33 7.95
CA ASP A 51 -4.25 3.44 8.62
C ASP A 51 -3.29 4.58 8.97
N LEU A 52 -2.13 4.27 9.57
CA LEU A 52 -1.16 5.27 10.03
C LEU A 52 -0.53 6.05 8.88
N TYR A 53 -0.23 5.39 7.75
CA TYR A 53 0.41 5.99 6.58
C TYR A 53 -0.57 6.35 5.47
N ASN A 54 -1.87 6.26 5.73
CA ASN A 54 -2.94 6.48 4.75
C ASN A 54 -2.74 5.72 3.44
N VAL A 55 -2.42 4.43 3.53
CA VAL A 55 -2.26 3.56 2.37
C VAL A 55 -3.63 3.19 1.83
N VAL A 56 -3.93 3.59 0.61
CA VAL A 56 -5.22 3.33 -0.05
C VAL A 56 -5.13 2.27 -1.15
N ASN A 57 -3.93 1.91 -1.57
CA ASN A 57 -3.70 0.86 -2.56
C ASN A 57 -2.31 0.24 -2.38
N VAL A 58 -2.12 -0.97 -2.92
CA VAL A 58 -0.84 -1.68 -2.92
C VAL A 58 -0.51 -2.14 -4.36
N PRO A 59 0.78 -2.14 -4.75
CA PRO A 59 1.95 -1.76 -3.96
C PRO A 59 2.06 -0.25 -3.76
N THR A 60 2.58 0.17 -2.63
CA THR A 60 2.95 1.56 -2.34
C THR A 60 4.25 1.60 -1.56
N VAL A 61 4.97 2.70 -1.63
CA VAL A 61 6.24 2.93 -0.93
C VAL A 61 6.21 4.28 -0.24
N VAL A 62 6.74 4.34 0.98
CA VAL A 62 6.93 5.56 1.76
C VAL A 62 8.41 5.64 2.11
N TRP A 63 9.02 6.82 1.98
CA TRP A 63 10.42 7.02 2.38
C TRP A 63 10.46 7.74 3.72
N LEU A 64 11.27 7.19 4.62
CA LEU A 64 11.50 7.74 5.95
C LEU A 64 12.98 8.06 6.11
N ASP A 65 13.29 9.23 6.66
CA ASP A 65 14.66 9.58 7.04
C ASP A 65 15.06 8.94 8.38
N GLU A 66 16.28 9.21 8.83
CA GLU A 66 16.87 8.66 10.05
C GLU A 66 16.13 9.13 11.31
N GLU A 67 15.43 10.26 11.25
CA GLU A 67 14.59 10.78 12.33
C GLU A 67 13.15 10.25 12.27
N GLY A 68 12.82 9.40 11.29
CA GLY A 68 11.50 8.81 11.10
C GLY A 68 10.48 9.74 10.47
N ARG A 69 10.92 10.83 9.82
CA ARG A 69 10.04 11.75 9.10
C ARG A 69 9.77 11.23 7.69
N ILE A 70 8.56 11.45 7.20
CA ILE A 70 8.22 11.13 5.82
C ILE A 70 8.87 12.17 4.90
N VAL A 71 9.84 11.74 4.10
CA VAL A 71 10.50 12.55 3.07
C VAL A 71 9.98 12.29 1.68
N ARG A 72 9.20 11.22 1.48
CA ARG A 72 8.38 10.98 0.32
C ARG A 72 7.15 10.16 0.74
N PRO A 73 5.94 10.73 0.62
CA PRO A 73 4.71 10.03 1.00
C PRO A 73 4.36 8.92 0.02
N ASN A 74 3.21 8.28 0.21
CA ASN A 74 2.72 7.16 -0.58
C ASN A 74 2.90 7.35 -2.08
N ASP A 75 3.66 6.45 -2.70
CA ASP A 75 3.91 6.47 -4.14
C ASP A 75 3.75 5.05 -4.70
N SER A 76 2.87 4.87 -5.66
CA SER A 76 2.51 3.57 -6.24
C SER A 76 3.31 3.22 -7.50
N VAL A 77 4.39 3.94 -7.80
CA VAL A 77 5.21 3.74 -9.00
C VAL A 77 6.16 2.54 -8.91
N TYR A 78 6.30 1.93 -7.73
CA TYR A 78 7.26 0.85 -7.47
C TYR A 78 6.64 -0.54 -7.75
N VAL A 79 6.20 -0.74 -8.96
CA VAL A 79 5.64 -2.00 -9.44
C VAL A 79 6.71 -2.82 -10.17
N THR A 80 6.53 -4.13 -10.21
CA THR A 80 7.43 -5.00 -10.97
C THR A 80 7.18 -4.87 -12.48
N SER A 81 8.16 -5.29 -13.30
CA SER A 81 8.06 -5.28 -14.76
C SER A 81 6.83 -6.03 -15.31
N ASP A 82 6.30 -7.00 -14.57
CA ASP A 82 5.09 -7.74 -14.97
C ASP A 82 3.84 -6.84 -14.99
N TYR A 83 3.83 -5.78 -14.20
CA TYR A 83 2.77 -4.76 -14.18
C TYR A 83 2.96 -3.66 -15.22
N LEU A 84 4.13 -3.56 -15.85
CA LEU A 84 4.42 -2.55 -16.89
C LEU A 84 3.37 -2.58 -18.01
N ARG A 85 2.97 -3.79 -18.46
CA ARG A 85 1.95 -3.96 -19.50
C ARG A 85 0.58 -3.44 -19.10
N VAL A 86 0.28 -3.39 -17.80
CA VAL A 86 -1.03 -3.01 -17.27
C VAL A 86 -1.09 -1.53 -16.95
N HIS A 87 0.01 -0.96 -16.46
CA HIS A 87 0.03 0.41 -15.88
C HIS A 87 0.96 1.37 -16.59
N GLY A 88 1.83 0.89 -17.49
CA GLY A 88 2.77 1.73 -18.24
C GLY A 88 3.88 2.38 -17.38
N ILE A 89 4.02 1.97 -16.12
CA ILE A 89 5.00 2.55 -15.18
C ILE A 89 6.30 1.76 -15.24
N GLU A 90 7.39 2.41 -15.63
CA GLU A 90 8.74 1.85 -15.61
C GLU A 90 9.35 1.99 -14.22
N PRO A 91 9.77 0.89 -13.55
CA PRO A 91 10.29 0.97 -12.18
C PRO A 91 11.68 1.61 -12.09
N GLU A 92 12.52 1.49 -13.10
CA GLU A 92 13.94 1.89 -13.02
C GLU A 92 14.16 3.39 -12.73
N PRO A 93 13.44 4.36 -13.33
CA PRO A 93 13.59 5.77 -12.96
C PRO A 93 13.31 6.01 -11.46
N HIS A 94 12.35 5.30 -10.89
CA HIS A 94 11.97 5.44 -9.49
C HIS A 94 12.99 4.79 -8.54
N LEU A 95 13.57 3.65 -8.93
CA LEU A 95 14.67 3.01 -8.20
C LEU A 95 15.95 3.86 -8.26
N ALA A 96 16.24 4.48 -9.42
CA ALA A 96 17.37 5.40 -9.55
C ALA A 96 17.21 6.61 -8.60
N ARG A 97 15.99 7.09 -8.38
CA ARG A 97 15.71 8.17 -7.42
C ARG A 97 16.00 7.73 -5.97
N ILE A 98 15.64 6.51 -5.57
CA ILE A 98 16.02 5.97 -4.24
C ILE A 98 17.55 5.93 -4.11
N ARG A 99 18.25 5.45 -5.14
CA ARG A 99 19.71 5.42 -5.12
C ARG A 99 20.35 6.80 -4.96
N ALA A 100 19.80 7.81 -5.62
CA ALA A 100 20.27 9.18 -5.50
C ALA A 100 20.01 9.72 -4.10
N TRP A 101 18.81 9.52 -3.57
CA TRP A 101 18.48 9.94 -2.21
C TRP A 101 19.43 9.35 -1.16
N VAL A 102 19.69 8.06 -1.21
CA VAL A 102 20.58 7.38 -0.25
C VAL A 102 22.04 7.83 -0.40
N ARG A 103 22.50 8.17 -1.61
CA ARG A 103 23.91 8.53 -1.87
C ARG A 103 24.22 10.00 -1.58
N ASP A 104 23.32 10.89 -1.85
CA ASP A 104 23.59 12.33 -1.82
C ASP A 104 22.43 13.19 -1.32
N GLY A 105 21.31 12.56 -0.88
CA GLY A 105 20.12 13.25 -0.39
C GLY A 105 19.20 13.78 -1.49
N SER A 106 19.56 13.67 -2.77
CA SER A 106 18.70 14.12 -3.87
C SER A 106 17.52 13.15 -4.09
N GLY A 107 16.41 13.65 -4.62
CA GLY A 107 15.22 12.84 -4.88
C GLY A 107 14.22 12.73 -3.73
N ALA A 108 14.59 13.08 -2.50
CA ALA A 108 13.65 13.37 -1.43
C ALA A 108 12.88 14.67 -1.77
N LEU A 109 11.67 14.80 -1.22
CA LEU A 109 10.94 16.06 -1.25
C LEU A 109 11.44 16.97 -0.12
N ASP A 110 11.31 18.26 -0.29
CA ASP A 110 11.45 19.15 0.86
C ASP A 110 10.28 18.96 1.85
N GLU A 111 10.44 19.48 3.06
CA GLU A 111 9.46 19.24 4.14
C GLU A 111 8.07 19.79 3.81
N ASP A 112 8.00 20.94 3.13
CA ASP A 112 6.73 21.58 2.76
C ASP A 112 6.03 20.78 1.66
N ASP A 113 6.77 20.31 0.67
CA ASP A 113 6.25 19.46 -0.40
C ASP A 113 5.85 18.07 0.11
N ALA A 114 6.65 17.44 0.97
CA ALA A 114 6.30 16.18 1.58
C ALA A 114 4.99 16.29 2.39
N ARG A 115 4.84 17.36 3.17
CA ARG A 115 3.61 17.64 3.92
C ARG A 115 2.41 17.95 3.03
N ARG A 116 2.60 18.74 1.98
CA ARG A 116 1.54 19.13 1.03
C ARG A 116 1.03 17.94 0.22
N LEU A 117 1.93 17.03 -0.16
CA LEU A 117 1.61 15.84 -0.96
C LEU A 117 1.18 14.64 -0.12
N GLN A 118 1.29 14.72 1.21
CA GLN A 118 0.78 13.68 2.11
C GLN A 118 -0.76 13.67 2.04
N PRO A 119 -1.38 12.60 1.54
CA PRO A 119 -2.83 12.51 1.54
C PRO A 119 -3.35 12.40 2.98
N VAL A 120 -4.38 13.20 3.29
CA VAL A 120 -5.05 13.20 4.59
C VAL A 120 -6.44 12.62 4.40
N PRO A 121 -6.83 11.58 5.17
CA PRO A 121 -8.17 11.01 5.07
C PRO A 121 -9.22 12.03 5.55
N ASP A 122 -10.28 12.20 4.77
CA ASP A 122 -11.46 12.97 5.17
C ASP A 122 -12.32 12.18 6.19
N ASP A 123 -13.40 12.80 6.65
CA ASP A 123 -14.29 12.22 7.68
C ASP A 123 -14.93 10.91 7.20
N ASP A 124 -15.33 10.83 5.92
CA ASP A 124 -15.91 9.61 5.35
C ASP A 124 -14.87 8.49 5.28
N HIS A 125 -13.64 8.80 4.90
CA HIS A 125 -12.56 7.82 4.87
C HIS A 125 -12.17 7.34 6.28
N GLN A 126 -12.11 8.25 7.27
CA GLN A 126 -11.88 7.87 8.66
C GLN A 126 -13.00 6.97 9.19
N LEU A 127 -14.26 7.30 8.86
CA LEU A 127 -15.42 6.46 9.21
C LEU A 127 -15.37 5.10 8.49
N ALA A 128 -14.91 5.06 7.24
CA ALA A 128 -14.71 3.80 6.50
C ALA A 128 -13.73 2.88 7.23
N ARG A 129 -12.60 3.40 7.70
CA ARG A 129 -11.61 2.64 8.46
C ARG A 129 -12.16 2.12 9.79
N ALA A 130 -12.93 2.95 10.49
CA ALA A 130 -13.60 2.51 11.72
C ALA A 130 -14.60 1.36 11.44
N HIS A 131 -15.37 1.44 10.36
CA HIS A 131 -16.25 0.36 9.92
C HIS A 131 -15.47 -0.89 9.52
N PHE A 132 -14.36 -0.74 8.80
CA PHE A 132 -13.54 -1.85 8.37
C PHE A 132 -12.91 -2.58 9.57
N GLY A 133 -12.32 -1.86 10.52
CA GLY A 133 -11.76 -2.45 11.74
C GLY A 133 -12.82 -3.18 12.58
N LEU A 134 -14.03 -2.59 12.71
CA LEU A 134 -15.14 -3.27 13.36
C LEU A 134 -15.56 -4.54 12.62
N ALA A 135 -15.61 -4.50 11.28
CA ALA A 135 -15.94 -5.66 10.47
C ALA A 135 -14.92 -6.79 10.62
N GLN A 136 -13.63 -6.47 10.64
CA GLN A 136 -12.56 -7.43 10.91
C GLN A 136 -12.74 -8.09 12.29
N TRP A 137 -12.98 -7.29 13.31
CA TRP A 137 -13.23 -7.81 14.66
C TRP A 137 -14.46 -8.73 14.70
N LEU A 138 -15.58 -8.31 14.09
CA LEU A 138 -16.80 -9.12 14.00
C LEU A 138 -16.56 -10.43 13.25
N HIS A 139 -15.84 -10.39 12.13
CA HIS A 139 -15.49 -11.58 11.37
C HIS A 139 -14.69 -12.58 12.22
N ARG A 140 -13.62 -12.12 12.86
CA ARG A 140 -12.77 -12.95 13.73
C ARG A 140 -13.52 -13.54 14.93
N ASN A 141 -14.59 -12.91 15.36
CA ASN A 141 -15.43 -13.40 16.46
C ASN A 141 -16.70 -14.14 16.01
N GLY A 142 -16.78 -14.57 14.73
CA GLY A 142 -17.85 -15.43 14.23
C GLY A 142 -19.17 -14.71 13.95
N HIS A 143 -19.16 -13.37 13.85
CA HIS A 143 -20.34 -12.57 13.56
C HIS A 143 -20.42 -12.17 12.08
N GLY A 144 -20.31 -13.14 11.16
CA GLY A 144 -20.16 -12.90 9.73
C GLY A 144 -21.21 -12.00 9.09
N GLU A 145 -22.50 -12.19 9.36
CA GLU A 145 -23.57 -11.34 8.81
C GLU A 145 -23.43 -9.87 9.24
N ARG A 146 -23.04 -9.63 10.48
CA ARG A 146 -22.80 -8.27 10.98
C ARG A 146 -21.52 -7.68 10.38
N ALA A 147 -20.48 -8.49 10.23
CA ALA A 147 -19.24 -8.08 9.57
C ALA A 147 -19.50 -7.62 8.13
N GLU A 148 -20.31 -8.39 7.36
CA GLU A 148 -20.65 -8.05 5.98
C GLU A 148 -21.29 -6.66 5.84
N ALA A 149 -22.23 -6.30 6.69
CA ALA A 149 -22.85 -4.98 6.68
C ALA A 149 -21.81 -3.85 6.86
N HIS A 150 -20.83 -4.07 7.72
CA HIS A 150 -19.75 -3.10 7.96
C HIS A 150 -18.71 -3.08 6.85
N PHE A 151 -18.34 -4.21 6.25
CA PHE A 151 -17.47 -4.25 5.06
C PHE A 151 -18.09 -3.49 3.88
N VAL A 152 -19.37 -3.72 3.60
CA VAL A 152 -20.10 -3.00 2.54
C VAL A 152 -20.12 -1.51 2.81
N ARG A 153 -20.40 -1.11 4.05
CA ARG A 153 -20.45 0.30 4.45
C ARG A 153 -19.07 0.97 4.31
N ALA A 154 -18.00 0.31 4.75
CA ALA A 154 -16.64 0.81 4.64
C ALA A 154 -16.26 1.06 3.16
N GLY A 155 -16.50 0.07 2.28
CA GLY A 155 -16.20 0.23 0.85
C GLY A 155 -17.04 1.30 0.15
N ALA A 156 -18.24 1.60 0.64
CA ALA A 156 -19.09 2.66 0.10
C ALA A 156 -18.62 4.06 0.54
N LEU A 157 -18.12 4.20 1.77
CA LEU A 157 -17.61 5.45 2.32
C LEU A 157 -16.25 5.84 1.72
N ALA A 158 -15.37 4.88 1.44
CA ALA A 158 -14.06 5.10 0.84
C ALA A 158 -13.88 4.27 -0.44
N PRO A 159 -14.55 4.63 -1.55
CA PRO A 159 -14.48 3.87 -2.80
C PRO A 159 -13.07 3.89 -3.44
N GLN A 160 -12.22 4.86 -3.09
CA GLN A 160 -10.82 4.97 -3.49
C GLN A 160 -9.89 4.05 -2.71
N ASP A 161 -10.31 3.55 -1.54
CA ASP A 161 -9.45 2.73 -0.68
C ASP A 161 -9.57 1.24 -1.07
N PHE A 162 -8.61 0.78 -1.88
CA PHE A 162 -8.53 -0.62 -2.30
C PHE A 162 -7.99 -1.52 -1.19
N THR A 163 -7.31 -0.98 -0.18
CA THR A 163 -6.87 -1.78 0.98
C THR A 163 -8.07 -2.25 1.79
N ILE A 164 -9.12 -1.43 1.89
CA ILE A 164 -10.42 -1.78 2.48
C ILE A 164 -11.22 -2.69 1.54
N ARG A 165 -11.43 -2.25 0.29
CA ARG A 165 -12.35 -2.93 -0.65
C ARG A 165 -11.85 -4.31 -1.06
N ARG A 166 -10.60 -4.40 -1.51
CA ARG A 166 -9.97 -5.67 -1.88
C ARG A 166 -9.61 -6.48 -0.64
N GLY A 167 -9.08 -5.84 0.41
CA GLY A 167 -8.69 -6.50 1.66
C GLY A 167 -9.86 -7.15 2.39
N SER A 168 -11.10 -6.65 2.22
CA SER A 168 -12.29 -7.30 2.77
C SER A 168 -12.70 -8.58 2.04
N MET A 169 -12.28 -8.77 0.78
CA MET A 169 -12.77 -9.84 -0.07
C MET A 169 -12.54 -11.25 0.49
N PRO A 170 -11.33 -11.62 0.96
CA PRO A 170 -11.10 -12.96 1.53
C PRO A 170 -12.00 -13.23 2.74
N MET A 171 -12.13 -12.27 3.65
CA MET A 171 -13.00 -12.37 4.83
C MET A 171 -14.48 -12.55 4.49
N ARG A 172 -14.88 -12.15 3.30
CA ARG A 172 -16.23 -12.27 2.74
C ARG A 172 -16.40 -13.49 1.83
N GLY A 173 -15.37 -14.34 1.72
CA GLY A 173 -15.36 -15.50 0.83
C GLY A 173 -15.28 -15.15 -0.66
N ILE A 174 -14.80 -13.97 -1.01
CA ILE A 174 -14.64 -13.48 -2.37
C ILE A 174 -13.17 -13.60 -2.77
N ASP A 175 -12.92 -14.15 -3.97
CA ASP A 175 -11.56 -14.21 -4.51
C ASP A 175 -11.03 -12.81 -4.84
N ALA A 176 -10.01 -12.35 -4.07
CA ALA A 176 -9.38 -11.05 -4.22
C ALA A 176 -8.52 -10.90 -5.49
N ALA A 177 -8.33 -11.97 -6.29
CA ALA A 177 -7.74 -11.94 -7.62
C ALA A 177 -8.75 -12.31 -8.72
N GLY A 178 -9.97 -12.60 -8.34
CA GLY A 178 -11.06 -13.10 -9.19
C GLY A 178 -11.77 -12.04 -10.02
N PRO A 179 -12.87 -12.42 -10.67
CA PRO A 179 -13.68 -11.51 -11.50
C PRO A 179 -14.20 -10.30 -10.72
N ALA A 180 -14.71 -10.49 -9.50
CA ALA A 180 -15.26 -9.40 -8.69
C ALA A 180 -14.27 -8.26 -8.43
N PHE A 181 -13.00 -8.60 -8.22
CA PHE A 181 -11.93 -7.61 -8.11
C PHE A 181 -11.69 -6.88 -9.44
N ARG A 182 -11.60 -7.62 -10.55
CA ARG A 182 -11.38 -7.02 -11.87
C ARG A 182 -12.52 -6.09 -12.27
N ASP A 183 -13.76 -6.49 -12.01
CA ASP A 183 -14.94 -5.67 -12.28
C ASP A 183 -14.94 -4.39 -11.45
N MET A 184 -14.55 -4.50 -10.17
CA MET A 184 -14.40 -3.34 -9.27
C MET A 184 -13.36 -2.34 -9.78
N VAL A 185 -12.20 -2.81 -10.26
CA VAL A 185 -11.14 -1.94 -10.84
C VAL A 185 -11.62 -1.34 -12.16
N THR A 186 -12.25 -2.15 -13.02
CA THR A 186 -12.77 -1.70 -14.32
C THR A 186 -13.82 -0.59 -14.15
N ASP A 187 -14.75 -0.76 -13.21
CA ASP A 187 -15.77 0.24 -12.90
C ASP A 187 -15.14 1.54 -12.36
N TRP A 188 -14.14 1.43 -11.47
CA TRP A 188 -13.42 2.57 -10.91
C TRP A 188 -12.69 3.37 -11.99
N VAL A 189 -11.93 2.70 -12.85
CA VAL A 189 -11.19 3.32 -13.95
C VAL A 189 -12.14 3.84 -15.03
N GLY A 190 -13.23 3.13 -15.30
CA GLY A 190 -14.26 3.54 -16.26
C GLY A 190 -14.99 4.84 -15.88
N ARG A 191 -14.97 5.21 -14.61
CA ARG A 191 -15.46 6.51 -14.11
C ARG A 191 -14.42 7.63 -14.20
N GLY A 192 -13.23 7.37 -14.75
CA GLY A 192 -12.15 8.34 -14.92
C GLY A 192 -11.22 8.47 -13.71
N ASN A 193 -11.31 7.57 -12.75
CA ASN A 193 -10.42 7.58 -11.59
C ASN A 193 -9.13 6.78 -11.86
N PRO A 194 -7.96 7.21 -11.40
CA PRO A 194 -6.74 6.43 -11.51
C PRO A 194 -6.79 5.23 -10.55
N TYR A 195 -6.28 4.07 -11.00
CA TYR A 195 -6.13 2.93 -10.11
C TYR A 195 -4.90 3.06 -9.19
N TYR A 196 -3.83 3.65 -9.71
CA TYR A 196 -2.67 4.07 -8.95
C TYR A 196 -2.51 5.58 -9.05
N GLU A 197 -2.41 6.24 -7.90
CA GLU A 197 -1.99 7.62 -7.82
C GLU A 197 -0.47 7.67 -7.68
N THR A 198 0.17 8.42 -8.55
CA THR A 198 1.61 8.64 -8.53
C THR A 198 1.88 10.06 -8.08
N LEU A 199 2.94 10.24 -7.30
CA LEU A 199 3.38 11.59 -6.96
C LEU A 199 3.85 12.31 -8.23
N PRO A 200 3.60 13.63 -8.35
CA PRO A 200 4.12 14.40 -9.45
C PRO A 200 5.65 14.31 -9.50
N ASP A 201 6.21 14.29 -10.71
CA ASP A 201 7.66 14.43 -10.88
C ASP A 201 8.06 15.82 -10.40
N THR A 202 8.52 15.87 -9.16
CA THR A 202 9.18 17.06 -8.61
C THR A 202 10.62 17.05 -9.14
N THR A 203 10.80 17.50 -10.37
CA THR A 203 12.10 17.99 -10.83
C THR A 203 12.28 19.37 -10.23
N GLY A 204 12.96 19.46 -9.10
CA GLY A 204 13.57 20.68 -8.62
C GLY A 204 14.79 21.02 -9.43
#